data_1cea3bf2741c89901cf76e57c421bbaa
#
_entry.id   1cea3bf2741c89901cf76e57c421bbaa
#
_cell.length_a   1.000
_cell.length_b   1.000
_cell.length_c   1.000
_cell.angle_alpha   90.00
_cell.angle_beta   90.00
_cell.angle_gamma   90.00
#
_symmetry.space_group_name_H-M   'P 1'
#
loop_
_entity.id
_entity.type
_entity.pdbx_description
1 polymer ?
#
loop_
_entity_poly.entity_id
_entity_poly.type
_entity_poly.pdbx_seq_one_letter_code
_entity_poly.pdbx_strand_id
1 'polypeptide(L)'
;MSALLTSKQVCERALRMIGAYPLADSAARPEELNEALFWLDLQVAHLSGATRCFWLVPATISISLTGGTQSYALPTVLGANYPGDDIQFPIKAMLDDGSNREPLEIVTREKFEAFGDPDESGDPKYIWIDRLVPSTSSPTLKTFPILGTGVTGYSIKLVVQTFGEQIAPVGVTAGAGIGNYAHGLKASWQLWCVNELAANIGSGPVRALPSTRVTEYRKEAARKLLELAAFENRQHETTPPFTKASLYA
;
A
#
# COMPACT_ATOMS: atom_id res chain seq x y z
N MET A 1 -25.24 9.80 3.16
CA MET A 1 -24.08 8.87 3.24
C MET A 1 -23.76 8.46 1.82
N SER A 2 -22.53 8.74 1.34
CA SER A 2 -22.08 8.25 0.04
C SER A 2 -21.84 6.74 0.18
N ALA A 3 -22.58 5.93 -0.58
CA ALA A 3 -22.38 4.49 -0.57
C ALA A 3 -20.99 4.16 -1.13
N LEU A 4 -20.27 3.25 -0.45
CA LEU A 4 -19.03 2.69 -0.98
C LEU A 4 -19.36 1.91 -2.27
N LEU A 5 -18.69 2.28 -3.37
CA LEU A 5 -18.81 1.54 -4.62
C LEU A 5 -18.06 0.21 -4.49
N THR A 6 -18.57 -0.83 -5.11
CA THR A 6 -17.82 -2.07 -5.28
C THR A 6 -16.78 -1.91 -6.41
N SER A 7 -15.77 -2.78 -6.47
CA SER A 7 -14.78 -2.78 -7.55
C SER A 7 -15.44 -2.87 -8.93
N LYS A 8 -16.49 -3.69 -9.06
CA LYS A 8 -17.31 -3.76 -10.29
C LYS A 8 -17.91 -2.40 -10.64
N GLN A 9 -18.53 -1.71 -9.68
CA GLN A 9 -19.16 -0.43 -9.92
C GLN A 9 -18.14 0.66 -10.29
N VAL A 10 -16.93 0.64 -9.71
CA VAL A 10 -15.82 1.53 -10.10
C VAL A 10 -15.43 1.27 -11.55
N CYS A 11 -15.22 0.00 -11.93
CA CYS A 11 -14.88 -0.38 -13.31
C CYS A 11 -15.99 0.00 -14.30
N GLU A 12 -17.25 -0.31 -14.00
CA GLU A 12 -18.39 0.05 -14.85
C GLU A 12 -18.52 1.55 -15.08
N ARG A 13 -18.23 2.37 -14.05
CA ARG A 13 -18.20 3.84 -14.20
C ARG A 13 -17.08 4.30 -15.10
N ALA A 14 -15.87 3.75 -14.95
CA ALA A 14 -14.76 4.05 -15.84
C ALA A 14 -15.03 3.62 -17.29
N LEU A 15 -15.60 2.43 -17.50
CA LEU A 15 -16.01 1.95 -18.83
C LEU A 15 -17.07 2.84 -19.48
N ARG A 16 -18.01 3.37 -18.70
CA ARG A 16 -18.98 4.36 -19.19
C ARG A 16 -18.33 5.67 -19.60
N MET A 17 -17.35 6.16 -18.83
CA MET A 17 -16.63 7.39 -19.14
C MET A 17 -15.88 7.31 -20.47
N ILE A 18 -15.31 6.15 -20.81
CA ILE A 18 -14.67 5.92 -22.10
C ILE A 18 -15.64 5.53 -23.23
N GLY A 19 -16.93 5.37 -22.91
CA GLY A 19 -17.97 4.99 -23.87
C GLY A 19 -17.90 3.53 -24.35
N ALA A 20 -17.19 2.67 -23.63
CA ALA A 20 -17.20 1.22 -23.88
C ALA A 20 -18.47 0.56 -23.34
N TYR A 21 -19.09 1.14 -22.32
CA TYR A 21 -20.30 0.65 -21.68
C TYR A 21 -21.41 1.70 -21.75
N PRO A 22 -22.40 1.56 -22.67
CA PRO A 22 -23.51 2.50 -22.81
C PRO A 22 -24.47 2.46 -21.61
N LEU A 23 -25.12 3.60 -21.34
CA LEU A 23 -26.08 3.72 -20.23
C LEU A 23 -27.31 2.81 -20.38
N ALA A 24 -27.64 2.45 -21.61
CA ALA A 24 -28.77 1.58 -21.93
C ALA A 24 -28.52 0.10 -21.57
N ASP A 25 -27.28 -0.31 -21.46
CA ASP A 25 -26.91 -1.69 -21.17
C ASP A 25 -27.01 -1.98 -19.68
N SER A 26 -27.50 -3.16 -19.34
CA SER A 26 -27.65 -3.59 -17.94
C SER A 26 -26.33 -4.05 -17.29
N ALA A 27 -25.34 -4.48 -18.09
CA ALA A 27 -24.03 -4.94 -17.63
C ALA A 27 -22.94 -4.66 -18.66
N ALA A 28 -21.72 -4.41 -18.17
CA ALA A 28 -20.53 -4.35 -19.01
C ALA A 28 -20.18 -5.75 -19.55
N ARG A 29 -19.50 -5.80 -20.71
CA ARG A 29 -19.03 -7.07 -21.26
C ARG A 29 -17.99 -7.69 -20.31
N PRO A 30 -18.05 -9.02 -20.10
CA PRO A 30 -17.15 -9.69 -19.15
C PRO A 30 -15.66 -9.43 -19.43
N GLU A 31 -15.26 -9.40 -20.72
CA GLU A 31 -13.87 -9.19 -21.13
C GLU A 31 -13.40 -7.77 -20.80
N GLU A 32 -14.22 -6.76 -21.09
CA GLU A 32 -13.93 -5.36 -20.78
C GLU A 32 -13.88 -5.12 -19.26
N LEU A 33 -14.75 -5.80 -18.52
CA LEU A 33 -14.77 -5.72 -17.06
C LEU A 33 -13.53 -6.38 -16.44
N ASN A 34 -13.09 -7.54 -16.98
CA ASN A 34 -11.86 -8.20 -16.53
C ASN A 34 -10.64 -7.33 -16.74
N GLU A 35 -10.52 -6.72 -17.92
CA GLU A 35 -9.42 -5.82 -18.23
C GLU A 35 -9.43 -4.59 -17.30
N ALA A 36 -10.62 -4.01 -17.09
CA ALA A 36 -10.75 -2.87 -16.16
C ALA A 36 -10.41 -3.26 -14.71
N LEU A 37 -10.74 -4.46 -14.24
CA LEU A 37 -10.37 -4.97 -12.91
C LEU A 37 -8.86 -5.17 -12.80
N PHE A 38 -8.22 -5.72 -13.82
CA PHE A 38 -6.76 -5.87 -13.85
C PHE A 38 -6.06 -4.51 -13.73
N TRP A 39 -6.49 -3.52 -14.49
CA TRP A 39 -5.95 -2.16 -14.40
C TRP A 39 -6.24 -1.47 -13.08
N LEU A 40 -7.41 -1.74 -12.48
CA LEU A 40 -7.75 -1.24 -11.15
C LEU A 40 -6.80 -1.81 -10.09
N ASP A 41 -6.50 -3.10 -10.17
CA ASP A 41 -5.56 -3.77 -9.26
C ASP A 41 -4.14 -3.19 -9.36
N LEU A 42 -3.63 -3.05 -10.60
CA LEU A 42 -2.33 -2.40 -10.85
C LEU A 42 -2.29 -0.96 -10.33
N GLN A 43 -3.37 -0.20 -10.52
CA GLN A 43 -3.47 1.19 -10.07
C GLN A 43 -3.43 1.31 -8.54
N VAL A 44 -4.13 0.43 -7.82
CA VAL A 44 -4.12 0.41 -6.35
C VAL A 44 -2.75 -0.03 -5.83
N ALA A 45 -2.15 -1.04 -6.45
CA ALA A 45 -0.80 -1.48 -6.13
C ALA A 45 0.23 -0.35 -6.36
N HIS A 46 0.15 0.34 -7.51
CA HIS A 46 1.02 1.48 -7.81
C HIS A 46 0.86 2.62 -6.80
N LEU A 47 -0.38 2.98 -6.46
CA LEU A 47 -0.65 4.02 -5.48
C LEU A 47 -0.01 3.70 -4.12
N SER A 48 -0.16 2.47 -3.67
CA SER A 48 0.42 2.02 -2.39
C SER A 48 1.95 2.08 -2.38
N GLY A 49 2.59 1.87 -3.54
CA GLY A 49 4.03 1.97 -3.71
C GLY A 49 4.56 3.39 -3.89
N ALA A 50 3.76 4.27 -4.49
CA ALA A 50 4.20 5.61 -4.85
C ALA A 50 3.98 6.65 -3.74
N THR A 51 3.08 6.39 -2.78
CA THR A 51 2.67 7.40 -1.81
C THR A 51 2.28 6.80 -0.46
N ARG A 52 2.36 7.60 0.60
CA ARG A 52 1.81 7.22 1.90
C ARG A 52 0.30 7.34 1.88
N CYS A 53 -0.37 6.22 2.04
CA CYS A 53 -1.83 6.14 2.13
C CYS A 53 -2.20 5.65 3.53
N PHE A 54 -2.63 6.55 4.41
CA PHE A 54 -2.97 6.19 5.80
C PHE A 54 -4.08 5.15 5.92
N TRP A 55 -4.95 5.04 4.93
CA TRP A 55 -5.98 4.00 4.87
C TRP A 55 -5.42 2.59 4.54
N LEU A 56 -4.15 2.50 4.09
CA LEU A 56 -3.41 1.24 3.91
C LEU A 56 -2.55 0.88 5.13
N VAL A 57 -2.61 1.66 6.20
CA VAL A 57 -1.88 1.37 7.44
C VAL A 57 -2.68 0.35 8.25
N PRO A 58 -2.18 -0.88 8.42
CA PRO A 58 -2.84 -1.89 9.24
C PRO A 58 -2.70 -1.58 10.74
N ALA A 59 -3.26 -2.43 11.57
CA ALA A 59 -2.96 -2.41 12.98
C ALA A 59 -1.45 -2.61 13.22
N THR A 60 -0.93 -2.04 14.30
CA THR A 60 0.48 -2.14 14.67
C THR A 60 0.93 -3.61 14.76
N ILE A 61 1.98 -3.98 14.05
CA ILE A 61 2.61 -5.29 14.12
C ILE A 61 3.43 -5.37 15.40
N SER A 62 3.29 -6.46 16.14
CA SER A 62 4.08 -6.74 17.34
C SER A 62 5.06 -7.87 17.09
N ILE A 63 6.35 -7.58 17.29
CA ILE A 63 7.44 -8.55 17.11
C ILE A 63 8.07 -8.75 18.47
N SER A 64 7.92 -9.98 19.04
CA SER A 64 8.55 -10.32 20.31
C SER A 64 10.06 -10.47 20.15
N LEU A 65 10.82 -9.83 21.04
CA LEU A 65 12.28 -9.89 21.02
C LEU A 65 12.78 -11.03 21.91
N THR A 66 13.85 -11.67 21.46
CA THR A 66 14.59 -12.69 22.20
C THR A 66 16.01 -12.19 22.45
N GLY A 67 16.44 -12.23 23.72
CA GLY A 67 17.79 -11.79 24.07
C GLY A 67 18.87 -12.57 23.31
N GLY A 68 19.89 -11.86 22.84
CA GLY A 68 20.96 -12.41 22.00
C GLY A 68 20.60 -12.62 20.54
N THR A 69 19.40 -12.22 20.10
CA THR A 69 18.97 -12.35 18.71
C THR A 69 18.91 -10.97 18.06
N GLN A 70 19.56 -10.83 16.90
CA GLN A 70 19.57 -9.60 16.13
C GLN A 70 18.51 -9.52 15.05
N SER A 71 18.14 -10.66 14.45
CA SER A 71 17.30 -10.72 13.25
C SER A 71 15.99 -11.45 13.51
N TYR A 72 14.88 -10.87 13.11
CA TYR A 72 13.53 -11.35 13.32
C TYR A 72 12.78 -11.37 11.99
N ALA A 73 12.10 -12.47 11.67
CA ALA A 73 11.22 -12.52 10.51
C ALA A 73 10.01 -11.58 10.73
N LEU A 74 9.67 -10.80 9.72
CA LEU A 74 8.45 -10.01 9.76
C LEU A 74 7.25 -10.88 9.41
N PRO A 75 6.14 -10.77 10.18
CA PRO A 75 4.93 -11.50 9.86
C PRO A 75 4.26 -10.94 8.61
N THR A 76 3.61 -11.80 7.84
CA THR A 76 2.71 -11.40 6.76
C THR A 76 1.47 -10.71 7.34
N VAL A 77 1.09 -9.56 6.81
CA VAL A 77 -0.03 -8.75 7.32
C VAL A 77 -1.31 -8.99 6.52
N LEU A 78 -1.19 -9.11 5.19
CA LEU A 78 -2.32 -9.25 4.26
C LEU A 78 -2.76 -10.70 4.04
N GLY A 79 -2.10 -11.68 4.66
CA GLY A 79 -2.47 -13.09 4.57
C GLY A 79 -1.94 -13.83 3.33
N ALA A 80 -2.51 -15.02 3.06
CA ALA A 80 -1.97 -15.99 2.10
C ALA A 80 -1.95 -15.54 0.62
N ASN A 81 -2.69 -14.50 0.27
CA ASN A 81 -2.74 -13.99 -1.11
C ASN A 81 -1.55 -13.09 -1.47
N TYR A 82 -0.73 -12.74 -0.47
CA TYR A 82 0.49 -11.96 -0.63
C TYR A 82 1.67 -12.77 -0.10
N PRO A 83 2.25 -13.66 -0.92
CA PRO A 83 3.45 -14.38 -0.52
C PRO A 83 4.63 -13.42 -0.46
N GLY A 84 5.39 -13.49 0.62
CA GLY A 84 6.60 -12.69 0.80
C GLY A 84 6.39 -11.35 1.47
N ASP A 85 6.94 -10.29 0.90
CA ASP A 85 6.93 -8.94 1.48
C ASP A 85 5.64 -8.18 1.10
N ASP A 86 4.70 -8.13 2.03
CA ASP A 86 3.47 -7.32 1.92
C ASP A 86 3.60 -5.93 2.58
N ILE A 87 4.77 -5.62 3.14
CA ILE A 87 5.08 -4.35 3.77
C ILE A 87 5.70 -3.41 2.75
N GLN A 88 5.02 -2.31 2.44
CA GLN A 88 5.55 -1.31 1.49
C GLN A 88 6.67 -0.48 2.11
N PHE A 89 6.42 0.10 3.27
CA PHE A 89 7.45 0.79 4.05
C PHE A 89 7.05 0.96 5.51
N PRO A 90 8.03 1.03 6.43
CA PRO A 90 7.79 1.29 7.83
C PRO A 90 7.52 2.79 8.05
N ILE A 91 6.55 3.09 8.91
CA ILE A 91 6.19 4.48 9.26
C ILE A 91 6.79 4.86 10.60
N LYS A 92 6.65 3.98 11.60
CA LYS A 92 7.08 4.24 12.98
C LYS A 92 7.40 2.92 13.68
N ALA A 93 8.42 2.95 14.53
CA ALA A 93 8.74 1.82 15.40
C ALA A 93 8.89 2.28 16.84
N MET A 94 8.52 1.42 17.78
CA MET A 94 8.67 1.64 19.22
C MET A 94 9.13 0.35 19.88
N LEU A 95 10.06 0.45 20.80
CA LEU A 95 10.37 -0.61 21.75
C LEU A 95 9.35 -0.56 22.87
N ASP A 96 8.79 -1.71 23.23
CA ASP A 96 7.82 -1.89 24.30
C ASP A 96 8.43 -2.92 25.29
N ASP A 97 8.80 -2.49 26.49
CA ASP A 97 9.36 -3.33 27.56
C ASP A 97 8.28 -3.92 28.47
N GLY A 98 7.00 -3.72 28.10
CA GLY A 98 5.84 -4.10 28.89
C GLY A 98 5.37 -3.04 29.89
N SER A 99 6.19 -2.04 30.21
CA SER A 99 5.89 -0.91 31.12
C SER A 99 5.99 0.43 30.40
N ASN A 100 6.99 0.59 29.55
CA ASN A 100 7.30 1.82 28.84
C ASN A 100 7.40 1.57 27.34
N ARG A 101 7.25 2.65 26.57
CA ARG A 101 7.45 2.64 25.11
C ARG A 101 8.43 3.71 24.71
N GLU A 102 9.52 3.28 24.07
CA GLU A 102 10.54 4.16 23.58
C GLU A 102 10.59 4.17 22.06
N PRO A 103 10.79 5.33 21.41
CA PRO A 103 10.87 5.38 19.95
C PRO A 103 12.15 4.72 19.46
N LEU A 104 12.04 3.91 18.40
CA LEU A 104 13.16 3.33 17.68
C LEU A 104 13.39 4.12 16.39
N GLU A 105 14.65 4.40 16.08
CA GLU A 105 15.01 5.01 14.81
C GLU A 105 15.07 3.94 13.70
N ILE A 106 14.33 4.17 12.63
CA ILE A 106 14.36 3.32 11.43
C ILE A 106 15.51 3.85 10.56
N VAL A 107 16.54 3.01 10.35
CA VAL A 107 17.75 3.40 9.65
C VAL A 107 17.89 2.73 8.29
N THR A 108 18.71 3.31 7.41
CA THR A 108 19.11 2.70 6.14
C THR A 108 20.12 1.58 6.38
N ARG A 109 20.28 0.71 5.36
CA ARG A 109 21.30 -0.34 5.39
C ARG A 109 22.69 0.20 5.66
N GLU A 110 23.08 1.26 4.96
CA GLU A 110 24.40 1.89 5.08
C GLU A 110 24.67 2.36 6.50
N LYS A 111 23.68 3.01 7.14
CA LYS A 111 23.80 3.44 8.53
C LYS A 111 23.88 2.25 9.48
N PHE A 112 23.10 1.20 9.23
CA PHE A 112 23.10 -0.01 10.07
C PHE A 112 24.44 -0.75 10.00
N GLU A 113 25.00 -0.92 8.80
CA GLU A 113 26.30 -1.57 8.57
C GLU A 113 27.50 -0.71 9.05
N ALA A 114 27.29 0.59 9.28
CA ALA A 114 28.31 1.48 9.81
C ALA A 114 28.47 1.41 11.34
N PHE A 115 27.62 0.68 12.07
CA PHE A 115 27.82 0.46 13.50
C PHE A 115 29.07 -0.40 13.73
N GLY A 116 29.95 0.11 14.59
CA GLY A 116 31.31 -0.44 14.73
C GLY A 116 31.39 -1.82 15.39
N ASP A 117 30.46 -2.16 16.28
CA ASP A 117 30.37 -3.44 16.95
C ASP A 117 29.01 -4.09 16.69
N PRO A 118 28.94 -5.07 15.78
CA PRO A 118 27.67 -5.71 15.44
C PRO A 118 27.06 -6.52 16.61
N ASP A 119 27.87 -6.92 17.59
CA ASP A 119 27.48 -7.74 18.74
C ASP A 119 27.24 -6.90 20.00
N GLU A 120 27.24 -5.56 19.89
CA GLU A 120 26.95 -4.67 21.01
C GLU A 120 25.60 -5.04 21.65
N SER A 121 25.64 -5.30 22.96
CA SER A 121 24.48 -5.72 23.73
C SER A 121 23.89 -4.56 24.52
N GLY A 122 22.57 -4.41 24.46
CA GLY A 122 21.85 -3.35 25.18
C GLY A 122 20.40 -3.26 24.71
N ASP A 123 19.71 -2.21 25.16
CA ASP A 123 18.36 -1.96 24.67
C ASP A 123 18.41 -1.45 23.22
N PRO A 124 17.66 -2.07 22.31
CA PRO A 124 17.60 -1.64 20.92
C PRO A 124 17.20 -0.17 20.78
N LYS A 125 17.92 0.57 19.95
CA LYS A 125 17.64 1.98 19.61
C LYS A 125 17.38 2.17 18.13
N TYR A 126 17.94 1.28 17.31
CA TYR A 126 17.88 1.34 15.86
C TYR A 126 17.29 0.06 15.30
N ILE A 127 16.54 0.18 14.25
CA ILE A 127 16.06 -0.97 13.46
C ILE A 127 16.33 -0.73 11.98
N TRP A 128 16.61 -1.81 11.29
CA TRP A 128 16.67 -1.86 9.83
C TRP A 128 15.85 -3.03 9.32
N ILE A 129 15.04 -2.79 8.26
CA ILE A 129 14.26 -3.82 7.60
C ILE A 129 15.01 -4.25 6.35
N ASP A 130 15.52 -5.47 6.37
CA ASP A 130 16.18 -6.10 5.24
C ASP A 130 15.13 -6.70 4.29
N ARG A 131 14.98 -6.05 3.14
CA ARG A 131 14.05 -6.43 2.07
C ARG A 131 14.77 -7.05 0.86
N LEU A 132 16.09 -7.27 0.94
CA LEU A 132 16.88 -7.92 -0.09
C LEU A 132 16.74 -9.44 -0.02
N VAL A 133 15.51 -9.91 0.14
CA VAL A 133 15.17 -11.33 0.18
C VAL A 133 14.42 -11.70 -1.10
N PRO A 134 14.50 -12.96 -1.55
CA PRO A 134 13.68 -13.43 -2.66
C PRO A 134 12.19 -13.14 -2.40
N SER A 135 11.43 -12.90 -3.46
CA SER A 135 9.99 -12.57 -3.39
C SER A 135 9.12 -13.60 -2.65
N THR A 136 9.66 -14.82 -2.46
CA THR A 136 9.01 -15.90 -1.71
C THR A 136 9.34 -15.94 -0.22
N SER A 137 10.22 -15.05 0.25
CA SER A 137 10.68 -15.01 1.64
C SER A 137 10.18 -13.74 2.32
N SER A 138 9.84 -13.83 3.60
CA SER A 138 9.48 -12.66 4.39
C SER A 138 10.71 -11.79 4.65
N PRO A 139 10.55 -10.47 4.64
CA PRO A 139 11.63 -9.55 5.02
C PRO A 139 12.02 -9.77 6.48
N THR A 140 13.24 -9.40 6.83
CA THR A 140 13.73 -9.49 8.20
C THR A 140 13.92 -8.12 8.82
N LEU A 141 13.57 -8.00 10.09
CA LEU A 141 13.88 -6.83 10.91
C LEU A 141 15.14 -7.12 11.69
N LYS A 142 16.13 -6.23 11.62
CA LYS A 142 17.34 -6.29 12.44
C LYS A 142 17.35 -5.17 13.47
N THR A 143 17.85 -5.47 14.66
CA THR A 143 17.93 -4.53 15.79
C THR A 143 19.39 -4.19 16.13
N PHE A 144 19.62 -2.97 16.61
CA PHE A 144 20.91 -2.56 17.15
C PHE A 144 20.71 -1.52 18.28
N PRO A 145 21.39 -1.65 19.44
CA PRO A 145 22.11 -2.84 19.92
C PRO A 145 21.25 -4.11 19.96
N ILE A 146 21.88 -5.27 20.16
CA ILE A 146 21.19 -6.53 20.35
C ILE A 146 20.66 -6.58 21.78
N LEU A 147 19.39 -6.99 21.96
CA LEU A 147 18.82 -7.15 23.29
C LEU A 147 19.66 -8.13 24.13
N GLY A 148 20.00 -7.73 25.36
CA GLY A 148 20.85 -8.51 26.23
C GLY A 148 20.36 -9.95 26.46
N THR A 149 21.29 -10.90 26.53
CA THR A 149 20.98 -12.31 26.75
C THR A 149 20.22 -12.51 28.08
N GLY A 150 19.13 -13.26 28.05
CA GLY A 150 18.29 -13.50 29.21
C GLY A 150 17.21 -12.45 29.49
N VAL A 151 17.20 -11.33 28.77
CA VAL A 151 16.14 -10.33 28.82
C VAL A 151 14.91 -10.86 28.07
N THR A 152 13.73 -10.77 28.67
CA THR A 152 12.46 -11.24 28.13
C THR A 152 11.37 -10.18 28.29
N GLY A 153 10.27 -10.32 27.56
CA GLY A 153 9.11 -9.42 27.68
C GLY A 153 9.18 -8.19 26.76
N TYR A 154 10.29 -7.97 26.08
CA TYR A 154 10.42 -6.88 25.11
C TYR A 154 9.76 -7.20 23.78
N SER A 155 9.14 -6.21 23.18
CA SER A 155 8.59 -6.31 21.83
C SER A 155 8.78 -5.02 21.02
N ILE A 156 8.87 -5.14 19.71
CA ILE A 156 8.82 -3.99 18.81
C ILE A 156 7.41 -3.83 18.29
N LYS A 157 6.85 -2.64 18.48
CA LYS A 157 5.59 -2.20 17.87
C LYS A 157 5.91 -1.45 16.60
N LEU A 158 5.66 -2.06 15.45
CA LEU A 158 5.98 -1.52 14.13
C LEU A 158 4.71 -1.13 13.40
N VAL A 159 4.57 0.14 13.06
CA VAL A 159 3.52 0.66 12.18
C VAL A 159 4.06 0.69 10.76
N VAL A 160 3.39 0.01 9.86
CA VAL A 160 3.80 -0.12 8.45
C VAL A 160 2.67 0.26 7.51
N GLN A 161 3.03 0.71 6.31
CA GLN A 161 2.12 0.75 5.19
C GLN A 161 2.27 -0.55 4.41
N THR A 162 1.13 -1.18 4.11
CA THR A 162 1.10 -2.37 3.27
C THR A 162 0.82 -2.02 1.81
N PHE A 163 0.98 -3.00 0.93
CA PHE A 163 0.40 -2.91 -0.41
C PHE A 163 -1.14 -2.87 -0.31
N GLY A 164 -1.77 -2.31 -1.35
CA GLY A 164 -3.23 -2.43 -1.50
C GLY A 164 -3.63 -3.89 -1.64
N GLU A 165 -4.72 -4.27 -0.98
CA GLU A 165 -5.26 -5.62 -1.06
C GLU A 165 -5.60 -5.95 -2.52
N GLN A 166 -5.28 -7.16 -2.97
CA GLN A 166 -5.57 -7.60 -4.34
C GLN A 166 -7.09 -7.60 -4.56
N ILE A 167 -7.54 -6.87 -5.58
CA ILE A 167 -8.96 -6.64 -5.83
C ILE A 167 -9.61 -7.85 -6.52
N ALA A 168 -8.83 -8.56 -7.34
CA ALA A 168 -9.27 -9.77 -8.02
C ALA A 168 -8.28 -10.90 -7.79
N PRO A 169 -8.66 -12.01 -7.13
CA PRO A 169 -7.79 -13.18 -6.99
C PRO A 169 -7.38 -13.72 -8.36
N VAL A 170 -6.12 -14.13 -8.48
CA VAL A 170 -5.60 -14.74 -9.71
C VAL A 170 -6.45 -15.96 -10.08
N GLY A 171 -6.94 -16.01 -11.33
CA GLY A 171 -7.73 -17.11 -11.86
C GLY A 171 -9.25 -17.00 -11.69
N VAL A 172 -9.74 -15.91 -11.09
CA VAL A 172 -11.18 -15.64 -11.04
C VAL A 172 -11.61 -14.88 -12.29
N THR A 173 -12.40 -15.53 -13.16
CA THR A 173 -12.99 -14.89 -14.34
C THR A 173 -14.22 -14.05 -13.96
N ALA A 174 -14.43 -12.93 -14.65
CA ALA A 174 -15.60 -12.07 -14.46
C ALA A 174 -16.90 -12.85 -14.74
N GLY A 175 -17.59 -13.23 -13.70
CA GLY A 175 -18.85 -13.94 -13.86
C GLY A 175 -19.49 -14.25 -12.52
N ALA A 176 -18.81 -14.93 -11.65
CA ALA A 176 -19.35 -15.33 -10.36
C ALA A 176 -18.58 -14.61 -9.22
N GLY A 177 -19.10 -13.50 -8.74
CA GLY A 177 -18.68 -12.92 -7.46
C GLY A 177 -17.64 -11.80 -7.50
N ILE A 178 -16.96 -11.54 -8.61
CA ILE A 178 -15.95 -10.45 -8.72
C ILE A 178 -16.53 -9.07 -8.36
N GLY A 179 -17.82 -8.87 -8.58
CA GLY A 179 -18.48 -7.59 -8.33
C GLY A 179 -18.53 -7.14 -6.87
N ASN A 180 -18.26 -8.02 -5.92
CA ASN A 180 -18.45 -7.78 -4.49
C ASN A 180 -17.15 -7.55 -3.72
N TYR A 181 -15.99 -7.61 -4.39
CA TYR A 181 -14.73 -7.34 -3.71
C TYR A 181 -14.65 -5.86 -3.31
N ALA A 182 -14.32 -5.64 -2.05
CA ALA A 182 -13.98 -4.32 -1.57
C ALA A 182 -12.63 -3.93 -2.17
N HIS A 183 -12.53 -2.74 -2.72
CA HIS A 183 -11.26 -2.20 -3.26
C HIS A 183 -10.40 -1.54 -2.18
N GLY A 184 -10.76 -1.63 -0.92
CA GLY A 184 -10.04 -0.99 0.20
C GLY A 184 -10.05 0.54 0.21
N LEU A 185 -10.54 1.18 -0.85
CA LEU A 185 -10.54 2.64 -0.98
C LEU A 185 -11.61 3.29 -0.12
N LYS A 186 -11.25 4.36 0.60
CA LYS A 186 -12.23 5.24 1.23
C LYS A 186 -13.14 5.89 0.18
N ALA A 187 -14.37 6.26 0.58
CA ALA A 187 -15.33 6.89 -0.30
C ALA A 187 -14.80 8.15 -1.02
N SER A 188 -13.96 8.94 -0.33
CA SER A 188 -13.31 10.13 -0.88
C SER A 188 -12.35 9.84 -2.04
N TRP A 189 -11.73 8.65 -2.07
CA TRP A 189 -10.76 8.25 -3.08
C TRP A 189 -11.39 7.68 -4.36
N GLN A 190 -12.67 7.33 -4.33
CA GLN A 190 -13.32 6.66 -5.45
C GLN A 190 -13.37 7.51 -6.72
N LEU A 191 -13.58 8.83 -6.59
CA LEU A 191 -13.61 9.72 -7.76
C LEU A 191 -12.25 9.83 -8.44
N TRP A 192 -11.17 9.94 -7.67
CA TRP A 192 -9.83 9.84 -8.21
C TRP A 192 -9.65 8.52 -8.96
N CYS A 193 -10.00 7.42 -8.32
CA CYS A 193 -9.81 6.07 -8.84
C CYS A 193 -10.53 5.86 -10.18
N VAL A 194 -11.78 6.33 -10.30
CA VAL A 194 -12.56 6.20 -11.55
C VAL A 194 -11.93 7.01 -12.69
N ASN A 195 -11.44 8.24 -12.43
CA ASN A 195 -10.81 9.06 -13.46
C ASN A 195 -9.46 8.48 -13.92
N GLU A 196 -8.63 8.04 -12.99
CA GLU A 196 -7.34 7.42 -13.31
C GLU A 196 -7.54 6.11 -14.07
N LEU A 197 -8.49 5.27 -13.64
CA LEU A 197 -8.84 4.04 -14.34
C LEU A 197 -9.34 4.33 -15.76
N ALA A 198 -10.22 5.33 -15.93
CA ALA A 198 -10.70 5.72 -17.25
C ALA A 198 -9.57 6.19 -18.18
N ALA A 199 -8.55 6.90 -17.64
CA ALA A 199 -7.37 7.27 -18.39
C ALA A 199 -6.54 6.04 -18.81
N ASN A 200 -6.34 5.10 -17.90
CA ASN A 200 -5.53 3.90 -18.15
C ASN A 200 -6.18 2.98 -19.17
N ILE A 201 -7.45 2.61 -19.00
CA ILE A 201 -8.17 1.74 -19.95
C ILE A 201 -8.52 2.46 -21.27
N GLY A 202 -8.66 3.79 -21.24
CA GLY A 202 -8.90 4.64 -22.39
C GLY A 202 -7.66 4.93 -23.25
N SER A 203 -6.46 4.59 -22.76
CA SER A 203 -5.21 4.73 -23.52
C SER A 203 -4.99 3.61 -24.56
N GLY A 204 -5.85 2.60 -24.60
CA GLY A 204 -5.80 1.52 -25.60
C GLY A 204 -6.31 0.16 -25.17
N PRO A 205 -6.13 -0.30 -23.89
CA PRO A 205 -6.43 -1.68 -23.51
C PRO A 205 -7.88 -2.12 -23.77
N VAL A 206 -8.84 -1.25 -23.47
CA VAL A 206 -10.26 -1.52 -23.72
C VAL A 206 -10.75 -0.74 -24.93
N ARG A 207 -10.49 0.55 -24.96
CA ARG A 207 -10.91 1.45 -26.04
C ARG A 207 -9.94 2.61 -26.19
N ALA A 208 -9.34 2.75 -27.37
CA ALA A 208 -8.48 3.87 -27.66
C ALA A 208 -9.30 5.17 -27.78
N LEU A 209 -9.06 6.12 -26.87
CA LEU A 209 -9.60 7.46 -26.91
C LEU A 209 -8.59 8.43 -27.56
N PRO A 210 -9.03 9.60 -28.06
CA PRO A 210 -8.13 10.68 -28.41
C PRO A 210 -7.23 11.07 -27.24
N SER A 211 -5.96 11.34 -27.48
CA SER A 211 -4.97 11.67 -26.46
C SER A 211 -5.37 12.88 -25.59
N THR A 212 -6.11 13.82 -26.14
CA THR A 212 -6.67 14.96 -25.41
C THR A 212 -7.60 14.52 -24.29
N ARG A 213 -8.49 13.56 -24.55
CA ARG A 213 -9.43 13.02 -23.56
C ARG A 213 -8.70 12.25 -22.47
N VAL A 214 -7.75 11.40 -22.82
CA VAL A 214 -6.91 10.68 -21.85
C VAL A 214 -6.18 11.66 -20.94
N THR A 215 -5.63 12.74 -21.53
CA THR A 215 -4.93 13.80 -20.79
C THR A 215 -5.88 14.55 -19.83
N GLU A 216 -7.13 14.81 -20.24
CA GLU A 216 -8.15 15.42 -19.37
C GLU A 216 -8.44 14.55 -18.15
N TYR A 217 -8.65 13.23 -18.33
CA TYR A 217 -8.88 12.31 -17.22
C TYR A 217 -7.68 12.26 -16.27
N ARG A 218 -6.46 12.18 -16.78
CA ARG A 218 -5.23 12.22 -15.94
C ARG A 218 -5.08 13.53 -15.18
N LYS A 219 -5.35 14.66 -15.79
CA LYS A 219 -5.32 15.98 -15.11
C LYS A 219 -6.35 16.04 -13.98
N GLU A 220 -7.56 15.54 -14.21
CA GLU A 220 -8.60 15.51 -13.18
C GLU A 220 -8.23 14.55 -12.05
N ALA A 221 -7.72 13.36 -12.38
CA ALA A 221 -7.22 12.42 -11.38
C ALA A 221 -6.08 13.02 -10.55
N ALA A 222 -5.08 13.62 -11.19
CA ALA A 222 -3.97 14.27 -10.49
C ALA A 222 -4.44 15.40 -9.57
N ARG A 223 -5.41 16.21 -10.01
CA ARG A 223 -6.02 17.26 -9.19
C ARG A 223 -6.68 16.67 -7.96
N LYS A 224 -7.48 15.61 -8.12
CA LYS A 224 -8.15 14.92 -7.01
C LYS A 224 -7.16 14.27 -6.04
N LEU A 225 -6.11 13.66 -6.56
CA LEU A 225 -5.06 13.07 -5.73
C LEU A 225 -4.39 14.14 -4.84
N LEU A 226 -4.08 15.32 -5.39
CA LEU A 226 -3.50 16.42 -4.62
C LEU A 226 -4.46 16.94 -3.54
N GLU A 227 -5.75 17.09 -3.86
CA GLU A 227 -6.77 17.50 -2.89
C GLU A 227 -6.86 16.50 -1.71
N LEU A 228 -6.87 15.20 -2.02
CA LEU A 228 -6.96 14.13 -1.02
C LEU A 228 -5.69 14.02 -0.17
N ALA A 229 -4.53 14.08 -0.79
CA ALA A 229 -3.25 14.08 -0.09
C ALA A 229 -3.12 15.28 0.87
N ALA A 230 -3.53 16.47 0.42
CA ALA A 230 -3.55 17.66 1.28
C ALA A 230 -4.53 17.53 2.45
N PHE A 231 -5.67 16.87 2.24
CA PHE A 231 -6.65 16.63 3.29
C PHE A 231 -6.13 15.62 4.34
N GLU A 232 -5.55 14.50 3.91
CA GLU A 232 -4.99 13.50 4.81
C GLU A 232 -3.78 14.04 5.59
N ASN A 233 -2.91 14.81 4.94
CA ASN A 233 -1.77 15.44 5.62
C ASN A 233 -2.19 16.44 6.71
N ARG A 234 -3.32 17.15 6.55
CA ARG A 234 -3.84 18.03 7.60
C ARG A 234 -4.33 17.28 8.84
N GLN A 235 -4.72 16.03 8.69
CA GLN A 235 -5.12 15.19 9.82
C GLN A 235 -3.94 14.55 10.55
N HIS A 236 -2.78 14.51 9.89
CA HIS A 236 -1.56 13.86 10.38
C HIS A 236 -0.39 14.85 10.25
N GLU A 237 -0.22 15.74 11.19
CA GLU A 237 0.70 16.90 11.21
C GLU A 237 2.21 16.62 10.92
N THR A 238 2.60 15.41 10.56
CA THR A 238 4.01 15.01 10.52
C THR A 238 4.60 14.68 9.15
N THR A 239 3.85 14.81 8.06
CA THR A 239 4.36 14.43 6.73
C THR A 239 4.26 15.58 5.74
N PRO A 240 5.36 16.01 5.10
CA PRO A 240 5.32 17.06 4.09
C PRO A 240 4.40 16.65 2.92
N PRO A 241 3.65 17.59 2.35
CA PRO A 241 2.78 17.32 1.20
C PRO A 241 3.61 16.88 -0.01
N PHE A 242 3.01 16.09 -0.89
CA PHE A 242 3.61 15.73 -2.17
C PHE A 242 4.06 16.97 -2.92
N THR A 243 5.28 16.98 -3.40
CA THR A 243 5.70 17.99 -4.36
C THR A 243 5.21 17.58 -5.75
N LYS A 244 4.81 18.54 -6.58
CA LYS A 244 4.42 18.30 -7.99
C LYS A 244 5.45 17.49 -8.77
N ALA A 245 6.72 17.59 -8.40
CA ALA A 245 7.82 16.87 -9.04
C ALA A 245 7.76 15.33 -8.86
N SER A 246 7.19 14.83 -7.76
CA SER A 246 7.10 13.39 -7.49
C SER A 246 5.95 12.69 -8.23
N LEU A 247 5.06 13.46 -8.87
CA LEU A 247 3.91 12.90 -9.61
C LEU A 247 4.19 12.75 -11.12
N TYR A 248 5.30 13.30 -11.62
CA TYR A 248 5.62 13.33 -13.05
C TYR A 248 7.07 12.90 -13.37
N ALA A 249 7.79 12.34 -12.39
CA ALA A 249 9.14 11.80 -12.58
C ALA A 249 9.15 10.34 -13.01
#